data_59f03aa6ade3ca0b8ba2faf3db8dd2e1
#
_entry.id   59f03aa6ade3ca0b8ba2faf3db8dd2e1
#
_cell.length_a   1.000
_cell.length_b   1.000
_cell.length_c   1.000
_cell.angle_alpha   90.00
_cell.angle_beta   90.00
_cell.angle_gamma   90.00
#
_symmetry.space_group_name_H-M   'P 1'
#
loop_
_entity.id
_entity.type
_entity.pdbx_description
1 polymer ?
#
loop_
_entity_poly.entity_id
_entity_poly.type
_entity_poly.pdbx_seq_one_letter_code
_entity_poly.pdbx_strand_id
1 'polypeptide(L)'
;MKKPFSKRHCFACILLMSFAVFSQNIEHIKAPENIKSIQLKPTKVNYYAPIIKLGEAIELSFDDLDGDEKNYTYTIIHCDYDWQQSRIVPTEYLNGLSSDNIRNYNNAFNTYQSYTHYQLGIPNERLSIKLSGNYILQVKDDLDALIFTRRFVVYEPQVTVGVSVHKSPVIEKFNTHQNVQFTVNTGTFKINNPREEI
;
A
#
# COMPACT_ATOMS: atom_id res chain seq x y z
N MET A 1 -37.25 35.10 62.17
CA MET A 1 -35.97 34.46 61.88
C MET A 1 -36.13 33.57 60.65
N LYS A 2 -35.69 34.00 59.48
CA LYS A 2 -35.77 33.24 58.20
C LYS A 2 -34.37 32.79 57.83
N LYS A 3 -34.13 31.47 57.73
CA LYS A 3 -32.87 30.90 57.23
C LYS A 3 -32.84 31.00 55.72
N PRO A 4 -31.70 31.35 55.08
CA PRO A 4 -31.61 31.34 53.65
C PRO A 4 -31.31 29.94 53.13
N PHE A 5 -32.00 29.61 52.06
CA PHE A 5 -31.85 28.37 51.29
C PHE A 5 -30.56 28.43 50.42
N SER A 6 -29.63 27.56 50.70
CA SER A 6 -28.41 27.41 49.90
C SER A 6 -28.70 26.69 48.59
N LYS A 7 -28.59 27.38 47.47
CA LYS A 7 -28.65 26.78 46.14
C LYS A 7 -27.29 26.15 45.81
N ARG A 8 -27.18 24.83 45.97
CA ARG A 8 -26.06 24.04 45.43
C ARG A 8 -26.23 23.94 43.92
N HIS A 9 -25.45 24.71 43.17
CA HIS A 9 -25.34 24.56 41.74
C HIS A 9 -24.45 23.32 41.46
N CYS A 10 -25.09 22.25 41.03
CA CYS A 10 -24.40 21.10 40.45
C CYS A 10 -23.91 21.51 39.06
N PHE A 11 -22.64 21.90 38.96
CA PHE A 11 -21.98 22.07 37.66
C PHE A 11 -21.59 20.68 37.15
N ALA A 12 -22.46 20.10 36.32
CA ALA A 12 -22.12 18.92 35.54
C ALA A 12 -21.17 19.34 34.43
N CYS A 13 -19.86 19.21 34.66
CA CYS A 13 -18.86 19.27 33.59
C CYS A 13 -19.05 18.06 32.67
N ILE A 14 -19.80 18.25 31.60
CA ILE A 14 -19.80 17.30 30.45
C ILE A 14 -18.44 17.45 29.77
N LEU A 15 -17.54 16.53 30.10
CA LEU A 15 -16.25 16.38 29.43
C LEU A 15 -16.55 15.80 28.03
N LEU A 16 -16.68 16.67 27.04
CA LEU A 16 -16.68 16.31 25.62
C LEU A 16 -15.28 15.82 25.27
N MET A 17 -15.04 14.53 25.45
CA MET A 17 -13.91 13.85 24.82
C MET A 17 -14.14 13.85 23.31
N SER A 18 -13.60 14.84 22.63
CA SER A 18 -13.41 14.80 21.19
C SER A 18 -12.41 13.68 20.90
N PHE A 19 -12.91 12.51 20.52
CA PHE A 19 -12.08 11.50 19.83
C PHE A 19 -11.64 12.12 18.51
N ALA A 20 -10.46 12.68 18.50
CA ALA A 20 -9.75 12.94 17.25
C ALA A 20 -9.47 11.56 16.62
N VAL A 21 -10.32 11.18 15.66
CA VAL A 21 -10.03 10.07 14.77
C VAL A 21 -8.85 10.54 13.94
N PHE A 22 -7.63 10.21 14.36
CA PHE A 22 -6.47 10.30 13.52
C PHE A 22 -6.68 9.28 12.40
N SER A 23 -7.18 9.75 11.26
CA SER A 23 -6.99 9.05 9.99
C SER A 23 -5.49 8.91 9.80
N GLN A 24 -4.96 7.73 10.04
CA GLN A 24 -3.55 7.45 9.76
C GLN A 24 -3.42 7.44 8.24
N ASN A 25 -2.99 8.58 7.68
CA ASN A 25 -2.43 8.59 6.35
C ASN A 25 -1.26 7.62 6.37
N ILE A 26 -1.41 6.47 5.74
CA ILE A 26 -0.32 5.52 5.55
C ILE A 26 0.57 6.12 4.46
N GLU A 27 1.36 7.12 4.85
CA GLU A 27 2.30 7.78 3.96
C GLU A 27 3.38 6.79 3.50
N HIS A 28 3.97 7.10 2.34
CA HIS A 28 5.16 6.41 1.85
C HIS A 28 6.33 6.68 2.80
N ILE A 29 6.50 5.82 3.81
CA ILE A 29 7.57 5.96 4.79
C ILE A 29 8.89 5.60 4.11
N LYS A 30 9.83 6.57 4.17
CA LYS A 30 11.18 6.39 3.69
C LYS A 30 11.93 5.47 4.65
N ALA A 31 12.58 4.47 4.10
CA ALA A 31 13.42 3.56 4.87
C ALA A 31 14.60 4.29 5.56
N PRO A 32 15.06 3.80 6.72
CA PRO A 32 16.26 4.28 7.38
C PRO A 32 17.51 4.05 6.51
N GLU A 33 18.62 4.66 6.92
CA GLU A 33 19.84 4.70 6.09
C GLU A 33 20.52 3.34 5.90
N ASN A 34 20.34 2.40 6.81
CA ASN A 34 20.87 1.04 6.70
C ASN A 34 20.05 0.16 5.75
N ILE A 35 18.83 0.53 5.40
CA ILE A 35 17.98 -0.26 4.46
C ILE A 35 18.13 0.29 3.06
N LYS A 36 18.60 -0.52 2.13
CA LYS A 36 18.92 -0.17 0.74
C LYS A 36 18.27 -1.12 -0.26
N SER A 37 18.41 -0.80 -1.53
CA SER A 37 18.01 -1.65 -2.66
C SER A 37 16.57 -2.13 -2.63
N ILE A 38 15.64 -1.38 -1.98
CA ILE A 38 14.27 -1.83 -1.85
C ILE A 38 13.59 -1.86 -3.21
N GLN A 39 13.20 -3.05 -3.63
CA GLN A 39 12.45 -3.30 -4.87
C GLN A 39 11.16 -4.05 -4.54
N LEU A 40 10.05 -3.62 -5.14
CA LEU A 40 8.80 -4.37 -5.16
C LEU A 40 8.38 -4.48 -6.62
N LYS A 41 8.42 -5.68 -7.20
CA LYS A 41 8.24 -5.91 -8.63
C LYS A 41 7.49 -7.21 -8.92
N PRO A 42 6.74 -7.28 -10.03
CA PRO A 42 6.19 -8.55 -10.52
C PRO A 42 7.29 -9.58 -10.81
N THR A 43 7.03 -10.85 -10.55
CA THR A 43 8.01 -11.92 -10.79
C THR A 43 8.08 -12.37 -12.26
N LYS A 44 7.01 -12.19 -13.04
CA LYS A 44 6.86 -12.75 -14.39
C LYS A 44 7.18 -11.79 -15.54
N VAL A 45 7.31 -10.50 -15.29
CA VAL A 45 7.43 -9.46 -16.34
C VAL A 45 8.61 -8.55 -16.09
N ASN A 46 9.26 -8.13 -17.17
CA ASN A 46 10.43 -7.24 -17.13
C ASN A 46 10.02 -5.76 -16.99
N TYR A 47 9.06 -5.42 -16.13
CA TYR A 47 8.79 -4.04 -15.79
C TYR A 47 8.82 -3.85 -14.27
N TYR A 48 9.17 -2.65 -13.86
CA TYR A 48 9.41 -2.33 -12.44
C TYR A 48 8.18 -1.78 -11.71
N ALA A 49 7.10 -1.48 -12.43
CA ALA A 49 5.90 -0.99 -11.80
C ALA A 49 5.25 -2.10 -10.94
N PRO A 50 4.97 -1.86 -9.66
CA PRO A 50 4.39 -2.85 -8.76
C PRO A 50 2.88 -3.03 -9.01
N ILE A 51 2.56 -3.50 -10.22
CA ILE A 51 1.19 -3.74 -10.68
C ILE A 51 1.11 -5.19 -11.15
N ILE A 52 0.23 -5.97 -10.57
CA ILE A 52 0.04 -7.38 -10.89
C ILE A 52 -1.43 -7.69 -11.18
N LYS A 53 -1.65 -8.68 -12.02
CA LYS A 53 -2.98 -9.28 -12.19
C LYS A 53 -3.30 -10.15 -10.97
N LEU A 54 -4.57 -10.22 -10.58
CA LEU A 54 -5.02 -11.10 -9.51
C LEU A 54 -4.58 -12.55 -9.78
N GLY A 55 -3.91 -13.15 -8.80
CA GLY A 55 -3.29 -14.48 -8.90
C GLY A 55 -1.86 -14.50 -9.43
N GLU A 56 -1.30 -13.38 -9.87
CA GLU A 56 0.13 -13.28 -10.18
C GLU A 56 0.95 -12.97 -8.94
N ALA A 57 2.27 -13.23 -9.03
CA ALA A 57 3.18 -13.03 -7.92
C ALA A 57 3.94 -11.71 -8.02
N ILE A 58 4.12 -11.07 -6.86
CA ILE A 58 4.98 -9.91 -6.66
C ILE A 58 6.05 -10.24 -5.62
N GLU A 59 7.24 -9.71 -5.79
CA GLU A 59 8.38 -9.94 -4.91
C GLU A 59 8.91 -8.63 -4.36
N LEU A 60 9.02 -8.58 -3.02
CA LEU A 60 9.78 -7.57 -2.32
C LEU A 60 11.19 -8.08 -2.10
N SER A 61 12.20 -7.25 -2.33
CA SER A 61 13.57 -7.47 -1.88
C SER A 61 14.18 -6.19 -1.32
N PHE A 62 15.07 -6.32 -0.34
CA PHE A 62 15.83 -5.22 0.23
C PHE A 62 17.10 -5.72 0.92
N ASP A 63 18.06 -4.82 1.11
CA ASP A 63 19.33 -5.08 1.78
C ASP A 63 19.38 -4.32 3.10
N ASP A 64 19.76 -5.02 4.19
CA ASP A 64 20.10 -4.40 5.47
C ASP A 64 21.63 -4.36 5.64
N LEU A 65 22.17 -3.14 5.67
CA LEU A 65 23.62 -2.90 5.71
C LEU A 65 24.24 -3.12 7.10
N ASP A 66 23.45 -3.39 8.13
CA ASP A 66 24.00 -3.78 9.44
C ASP A 66 24.63 -5.19 9.37
N GLY A 67 24.22 -6.01 8.40
CA GLY A 67 24.85 -7.30 8.08
C GLY A 67 24.60 -8.39 9.12
N ASP A 68 23.67 -8.19 10.03
CA ASP A 68 23.15 -9.16 10.98
C ASP A 68 21.80 -9.72 10.54
N GLU A 69 21.36 -10.79 11.19
CA GLU A 69 20.05 -11.39 10.94
C GLU A 69 19.02 -10.75 11.86
N LYS A 70 18.11 -9.96 11.28
CA LYS A 70 16.99 -9.34 11.99
C LYS A 70 15.67 -9.98 11.63
N ASN A 71 14.76 -10.00 12.60
CA ASN A 71 13.40 -10.45 12.38
C ASN A 71 12.54 -9.31 11.84
N TYR A 72 12.34 -9.26 10.53
CA TYR A 72 11.38 -8.37 9.91
C TYR A 72 10.03 -9.04 9.76
N THR A 73 8.97 -8.30 10.09
CA THR A 73 7.59 -8.68 9.83
C THR A 73 7.02 -7.86 8.69
N TYR A 74 6.09 -8.43 7.95
CA TYR A 74 5.34 -7.69 6.93
C TYR A 74 3.85 -7.73 7.22
N THR A 75 3.14 -6.69 6.79
CA THR A 75 1.68 -6.60 6.86
C THR A 75 1.15 -6.10 5.53
N ILE A 76 0.06 -6.71 5.04
CA ILE A 76 -0.62 -6.30 3.82
C ILE A 76 -1.94 -5.63 4.18
N ILE A 77 -2.12 -4.42 3.70
CA ILE A 77 -3.29 -3.58 3.97
C ILE A 77 -3.96 -3.26 2.63
N HIS A 78 -5.26 -3.54 2.53
CA HIS A 78 -6.06 -3.10 1.39
C HIS A 78 -6.47 -1.64 1.56
N CYS A 79 -6.37 -0.88 0.47
CA CYS A 79 -6.69 0.55 0.42
C CYS A 79 -7.77 0.82 -0.62
N ASP A 80 -8.46 1.94 -0.45
CA ASP A 80 -9.34 2.51 -1.46
C ASP A 80 -8.55 3.33 -2.53
N TYR A 81 -9.27 4.05 -3.38
CA TYR A 81 -8.68 4.75 -4.53
C TYR A 81 -7.70 5.86 -4.13
N ASP A 82 -7.84 6.46 -2.94
CA ASP A 82 -6.98 7.53 -2.43
C ASP A 82 -5.87 7.03 -1.49
N TRP A 83 -5.66 5.71 -1.45
CA TRP A 83 -4.66 5.02 -0.62
C TRP A 83 -4.93 5.08 0.88
N GLN A 84 -6.15 5.39 1.30
CA GLN A 84 -6.56 5.22 2.68
C GLN A 84 -6.88 3.75 2.94
N GLN A 85 -6.63 3.28 4.15
CA GLN A 85 -7.01 1.92 4.51
C GLN A 85 -8.52 1.72 4.33
N SER A 86 -8.89 0.74 3.54
CA SER A 86 -10.29 0.40 3.31
C SER A 86 -10.95 -0.14 4.57
N ARG A 87 -12.28 -0.14 4.59
CA ARG A 87 -13.07 -0.63 5.74
C ARG A 87 -13.29 -2.13 5.74
N ILE A 88 -12.86 -2.83 4.69
CA ILE A 88 -13.01 -4.28 4.60
C ILE A 88 -12.01 -4.99 5.52
N VAL A 89 -12.42 -6.10 6.10
CA VAL A 89 -11.57 -6.86 7.03
C VAL A 89 -10.58 -7.75 6.27
N PRO A 90 -9.40 -8.07 6.84
CA PRO A 90 -8.36 -8.85 6.16
C PRO A 90 -8.84 -10.16 5.55
N THR A 91 -9.78 -10.86 6.19
CA THR A 91 -10.35 -12.11 5.69
C THR A 91 -11.19 -11.97 4.41
N GLU A 92 -11.56 -10.74 4.03
CA GLU A 92 -12.28 -10.49 2.79
C GLU A 92 -11.34 -10.36 1.59
N TYR A 93 -10.14 -9.79 1.77
CA TYR A 93 -9.19 -9.53 0.70
C TYR A 93 -7.96 -10.44 0.70
N LEU A 94 -7.73 -11.22 1.77
CA LEU A 94 -6.64 -12.19 1.89
C LEU A 94 -7.16 -13.59 2.23
N ASN A 95 -6.47 -14.61 1.75
CA ASN A 95 -6.49 -15.95 2.33
C ASN A 95 -5.24 -16.09 3.22
N GLY A 96 -5.43 -16.51 4.46
CA GLY A 96 -4.34 -16.70 5.42
C GLY A 96 -4.10 -15.49 6.31
N LEU A 97 -2.85 -15.27 6.69
CA LEU A 97 -2.46 -14.26 7.67
C LEU A 97 -2.21 -12.90 7.00
N SER A 98 -2.73 -11.82 7.58
CA SER A 98 -2.46 -10.46 7.10
C SER A 98 -1.07 -9.94 7.48
N SER A 99 -0.40 -10.59 8.43
CA SER A 99 0.95 -10.26 8.88
C SER A 99 1.72 -11.54 9.20
N ASP A 100 3.01 -11.61 8.81
CA ASP A 100 3.92 -12.72 9.09
C ASP A 100 5.38 -12.26 9.00
N ASN A 101 6.32 -13.15 9.41
CA ASN A 101 7.76 -12.87 9.34
C ASN A 101 8.32 -13.05 7.93
N ILE A 102 9.31 -12.23 7.57
CA ILE A 102 10.14 -12.43 6.37
C ILE A 102 11.21 -13.46 6.73
N ARG A 103 11.12 -14.67 6.16
CA ARG A 103 11.99 -15.80 6.51
C ARG A 103 13.08 -16.09 5.49
N ASN A 104 12.95 -15.55 4.29
CA ASN A 104 13.96 -15.78 3.25
C ASN A 104 14.97 -14.64 3.28
N TYR A 105 16.19 -14.96 3.71
CA TYR A 105 17.30 -14.02 3.71
C TYR A 105 18.62 -14.73 3.43
N ASN A 106 19.59 -13.97 2.95
CA ASN A 106 20.94 -14.44 2.68
C ASN A 106 21.96 -13.39 3.12
N ASN A 107 22.96 -13.82 3.86
CA ASN A 107 24.07 -12.96 4.26
C ASN A 107 25.06 -12.79 3.13
N ALA A 108 25.54 -11.55 2.92
CA ALA A 108 26.60 -11.28 1.95
C ALA A 108 27.88 -12.00 2.36
N PHE A 109 28.56 -12.57 1.36
CA PHE A 109 29.83 -13.23 1.55
C PHE A 109 30.92 -12.57 0.74
N ASN A 110 32.08 -12.31 1.36
CA ASN A 110 33.27 -11.75 0.74
C ASN A 110 33.04 -10.37 0.07
N THR A 111 32.25 -9.49 0.72
CA THR A 111 31.98 -8.12 0.28
C THR A 111 32.64 -7.11 1.22
N TYR A 112 32.98 -5.92 0.71
CA TYR A 112 33.54 -4.83 1.53
C TYR A 112 32.56 -4.35 2.59
N GLN A 113 31.28 -4.21 2.22
CA GLN A 113 30.19 -3.88 3.10
C GLN A 113 29.39 -5.18 3.39
N SER A 114 29.31 -5.57 4.65
CA SER A 114 28.38 -6.62 5.04
C SER A 114 26.96 -6.15 4.86
N TYR A 115 26.09 -7.05 4.40
CA TYR A 115 24.65 -6.82 4.34
C TYR A 115 23.91 -8.15 4.40
N THR A 116 22.65 -8.08 4.83
CA THR A 116 21.72 -9.21 4.76
C THR A 116 20.65 -8.89 3.72
N HIS A 117 20.52 -9.74 2.72
CA HIS A 117 19.52 -9.62 1.65
C HIS A 117 18.25 -10.35 2.03
N TYR A 118 17.14 -9.63 2.11
CA TYR A 118 15.82 -10.17 2.44
C TYR A 118 14.95 -10.26 1.20
N GLN A 119 14.14 -11.34 1.11
CA GLN A 119 13.21 -11.57 0.01
C GLN A 119 11.86 -12.03 0.54
N LEU A 120 10.77 -11.52 -0.06
CA LEU A 120 9.40 -11.91 0.25
C LEU A 120 8.58 -12.03 -1.03
N GLY A 121 8.18 -13.25 -1.37
CA GLY A 121 7.20 -13.49 -2.44
C GLY A 121 5.76 -13.43 -1.93
N ILE A 122 4.87 -12.86 -2.72
CA ILE A 122 3.42 -12.85 -2.50
C ILE A 122 2.76 -13.28 -3.82
N PRO A 123 1.93 -14.35 -3.85
CA PRO A 123 1.54 -15.21 -2.75
C PRO A 123 2.66 -16.09 -2.21
N ASN A 124 2.49 -16.57 -0.97
CA ASN A 124 3.33 -17.60 -0.37
C ASN A 124 2.44 -18.66 0.32
N GLU A 125 3.05 -19.63 1.03
CA GLU A 125 2.31 -20.73 1.68
C GLU A 125 1.28 -20.26 2.73
N ARG A 126 1.45 -19.06 3.27
CA ARG A 126 0.65 -18.53 4.39
C ARG A 126 -0.29 -17.41 4.00
N LEU A 127 -0.11 -16.82 2.82
CA LEU A 127 -0.87 -15.67 2.38
C LEU A 127 -1.06 -15.66 0.86
N SER A 128 -2.29 -15.39 0.44
CA SER A 128 -2.61 -15.03 -0.95
C SER A 128 -3.66 -13.93 -1.00
N ILE A 129 -3.55 -13.09 -2.03
CA ILE A 129 -4.52 -12.00 -2.29
C ILE A 129 -5.67 -12.58 -3.10
N LYS A 130 -6.91 -12.27 -2.70
CA LYS A 130 -8.13 -12.75 -3.38
C LYS A 130 -9.04 -11.64 -3.90
N LEU A 131 -8.71 -10.39 -3.67
CA LEU A 131 -9.46 -9.24 -4.15
C LEU A 131 -8.53 -8.29 -4.91
N SER A 132 -9.01 -7.71 -6.01
CA SER A 132 -8.33 -6.61 -6.70
C SER A 132 -8.43 -5.32 -5.90
N GLY A 133 -7.50 -4.40 -6.10
CA GLY A 133 -7.48 -3.10 -5.42
C GLY A 133 -6.08 -2.54 -5.21
N ASN A 134 -6.01 -1.46 -4.45
CA ASN A 134 -4.77 -0.85 -4.01
C ASN A 134 -4.30 -1.50 -2.71
N TYR A 135 -3.01 -1.74 -2.60
CA TYR A 135 -2.42 -2.40 -1.45
C TYR A 135 -1.19 -1.67 -0.95
N ILE A 136 -1.02 -1.66 0.36
CA ILE A 136 0.21 -1.21 1.02
C ILE A 136 0.85 -2.39 1.72
N LEU A 137 2.10 -2.65 1.37
CA LEU A 137 2.99 -3.56 2.07
C LEU A 137 3.79 -2.75 3.09
N GLN A 138 3.63 -3.06 4.36
CA GLN A 138 4.41 -2.50 5.46
C GLN A 138 5.46 -3.51 5.91
N VAL A 139 6.68 -3.05 6.19
CA VAL A 139 7.73 -3.84 6.82
C VAL A 139 8.07 -3.20 8.16
N LYS A 140 8.10 -4.02 9.21
CA LYS A 140 8.37 -3.63 10.59
C LYS A 140 9.51 -4.46 11.16
N ASP A 141 10.19 -3.94 12.18
CA ASP A 141 11.18 -4.67 12.95
C ASP A 141 10.54 -5.52 14.07
N ASP A 142 11.37 -6.15 14.89
CA ASP A 142 11.00 -6.98 16.02
C ASP A 142 10.37 -6.20 17.19
N LEU A 143 10.52 -4.88 17.21
CA LEU A 143 9.88 -3.97 18.17
C LEU A 143 8.55 -3.39 17.64
N ASP A 144 8.04 -3.91 16.50
CA ASP A 144 6.84 -3.41 15.80
C ASP A 144 6.99 -1.98 15.26
N ALA A 145 8.22 -1.45 15.18
CA ALA A 145 8.48 -0.16 14.58
C ALA A 145 8.42 -0.26 13.04
N LEU A 146 7.70 0.67 12.41
CA LEU A 146 7.53 0.69 10.97
C LEU A 146 8.81 1.17 10.28
N ILE A 147 9.44 0.29 9.50
CA ILE A 147 10.70 0.54 8.81
C ILE A 147 10.48 1.20 7.45
N PHE A 148 9.58 0.66 6.64
CA PHE A 148 9.18 1.28 5.37
C PHE A 148 7.85 0.72 4.87
N THR A 149 7.28 1.42 3.89
CA THR A 149 6.06 0.99 3.16
C THR A 149 6.32 0.95 1.67
N ARG A 150 5.58 0.10 0.95
CA ARG A 150 5.54 0.06 -0.53
C ARG A 150 4.10 -0.13 -0.99
N ARG A 151 3.71 0.65 -1.99
CA ARG A 151 2.42 0.57 -2.66
C ARG A 151 2.47 -0.39 -3.82
N PHE A 152 1.42 -1.19 -4.02
CA PHE A 152 1.23 -1.99 -5.22
C PHE A 152 -0.25 -2.09 -5.57
N VAL A 153 -0.52 -2.46 -6.81
CA VAL A 153 -1.89 -2.58 -7.34
C VAL A 153 -2.11 -4.01 -7.82
N VAL A 154 -3.25 -4.56 -7.43
CA VAL A 154 -3.75 -5.84 -7.95
C VAL A 154 -4.97 -5.55 -8.81
N TYR A 155 -4.95 -5.95 -10.08
CA TYR A 155 -6.05 -5.68 -10.99
C TYR A 155 -6.69 -6.95 -11.56
N GLU A 156 -7.95 -6.85 -11.96
CA GLU A 156 -8.67 -7.84 -12.76
C GLU A 156 -8.96 -7.26 -14.14
N PRO A 157 -8.62 -7.96 -15.22
CA PRO A 157 -8.81 -7.45 -16.58
C PRO A 157 -10.27 -7.60 -17.04
N GLN A 158 -11.17 -6.77 -16.50
CA GLN A 158 -12.59 -6.76 -16.86
C GLN A 158 -12.88 -5.92 -18.10
N VAL A 159 -11.97 -5.02 -18.47
CA VAL A 159 -12.07 -4.15 -19.64
C VAL A 159 -10.79 -4.18 -20.45
N THR A 160 -10.88 -3.80 -21.72
CA THR A 160 -9.69 -3.60 -22.56
C THR A 160 -9.47 -2.11 -22.75
N VAL A 161 -8.25 -1.64 -22.47
CA VAL A 161 -7.87 -0.25 -22.65
C VAL A 161 -6.90 -0.11 -23.82
N GLY A 162 -7.35 0.59 -24.86
CA GLY A 162 -6.48 1.04 -25.95
C GLY A 162 -5.89 2.41 -25.59
N VAL A 163 -4.59 2.59 -25.83
CA VAL A 163 -3.90 3.87 -25.61
C VAL A 163 -3.24 4.31 -26.90
N SER A 164 -3.44 5.58 -27.27
CA SER A 164 -2.73 6.20 -28.39
C SER A 164 -2.13 7.53 -27.94
N VAL A 165 -0.91 7.79 -28.43
CA VAL A 165 -0.14 8.99 -28.08
C VAL A 165 0.12 9.76 -29.36
N HIS A 166 -0.29 11.02 -29.39
CA HIS A 166 -0.16 11.93 -30.52
C HIS A 166 0.50 13.25 -30.07
N LYS A 167 0.99 14.03 -31.02
CA LYS A 167 1.40 15.40 -30.74
C LYS A 167 0.19 16.23 -30.27
N SER A 168 0.44 17.25 -29.47
CA SER A 168 -0.63 18.15 -29.01
C SER A 168 -1.34 18.78 -30.21
N PRO A 169 -2.68 18.83 -30.25
CA PRO A 169 -3.45 19.55 -31.26
C PRO A 169 -3.37 21.09 -31.10
N VAL A 170 -2.87 21.56 -29.96
CA VAL A 170 -2.66 22.98 -29.66
C VAL A 170 -1.32 23.41 -30.27
N ILE A 171 -1.32 24.38 -31.17
CA ILE A 171 -0.15 24.80 -31.95
C ILE A 171 1.03 25.20 -31.04
N GLU A 172 0.76 26.00 -30.00
CA GLU A 172 1.78 26.46 -29.05
C GLU A 172 2.44 25.32 -28.26
N LYS A 173 1.75 24.17 -28.14
CA LYS A 173 2.19 23.00 -27.39
C LYS A 173 2.66 21.84 -28.27
N PHE A 174 2.59 21.99 -29.60
CA PHE A 174 2.83 20.93 -30.55
C PHE A 174 4.21 20.27 -30.41
N ASN A 175 5.26 21.02 -30.09
CA ASN A 175 6.63 20.54 -29.93
C ASN A 175 7.01 20.21 -28.47
N THR A 176 6.17 20.55 -27.51
CA THR A 176 6.50 20.41 -26.07
C THR A 176 5.57 19.48 -25.30
N HIS A 177 4.39 19.16 -25.84
CA HIS A 177 3.39 18.34 -25.19
C HIS A 177 2.89 17.23 -26.09
N GLN A 178 2.45 16.15 -25.47
CA GLN A 178 1.77 15.03 -26.10
C GLN A 178 0.30 15.00 -25.67
N ASN A 179 -0.55 14.51 -26.55
CA ASN A 179 -1.93 14.17 -26.25
C ASN A 179 -2.05 12.67 -26.11
N VAL A 180 -2.54 12.20 -24.97
CA VAL A 180 -2.78 10.78 -24.69
C VAL A 180 -4.28 10.54 -24.75
N GLN A 181 -4.70 9.64 -25.62
CA GLN A 181 -6.11 9.23 -25.77
C GLN A 181 -6.29 7.82 -25.29
N PHE A 182 -7.36 7.61 -24.54
CA PHE A 182 -7.75 6.28 -24.03
C PHE A 182 -9.06 5.85 -24.67
N THR A 183 -9.12 4.60 -25.10
CA THR A 183 -10.36 3.94 -25.52
C THR A 183 -10.59 2.78 -24.60
N VAL A 184 -11.69 2.80 -23.84
CA VAL A 184 -12.09 1.73 -22.94
C VAL A 184 -13.18 0.91 -23.60
N ASN A 185 -12.89 -0.38 -23.88
CA ASN A 185 -13.88 -1.32 -24.33
C ASN A 185 -14.34 -2.17 -23.14
N THR A 186 -15.55 -1.94 -22.70
CA THR A 186 -16.11 -2.57 -21.50
C THR A 186 -16.62 -3.98 -21.75
N GLY A 187 -16.78 -4.41 -23.02
CA GLY A 187 -17.35 -5.73 -23.32
C GLY A 187 -18.72 -5.92 -22.67
N THR A 188 -18.81 -6.88 -21.75
CA THR A 188 -20.04 -7.14 -20.97
C THR A 188 -20.11 -6.36 -19.65
N PHE A 189 -19.02 -5.70 -19.25
CA PHE A 189 -18.98 -4.90 -18.02
C PHE A 189 -19.81 -3.62 -18.21
N LYS A 190 -20.78 -3.41 -17.33
CA LYS A 190 -21.68 -2.25 -17.41
C LYS A 190 -21.11 -1.11 -16.57
N ILE A 191 -20.92 0.02 -17.21
CA ILE A 191 -20.61 1.31 -16.56
C ILE A 191 -21.90 2.12 -16.58
N ASN A 192 -22.47 2.41 -15.42
CA ASN A 192 -23.74 3.13 -15.34
C ASN A 192 -23.53 4.64 -15.39
N ASN A 193 -22.49 5.14 -14.75
CA ASN A 193 -22.13 6.56 -14.75
C ASN A 193 -20.64 6.75 -15.08
N PRO A 194 -20.28 6.91 -16.38
CA PRO A 194 -18.87 7.04 -16.79
C PRO A 194 -18.12 8.23 -16.18
N ARG A 195 -18.84 9.23 -15.65
CA ARG A 195 -18.20 10.41 -15.01
C ARG A 195 -17.78 10.18 -13.57
N GLU A 196 -18.29 9.15 -12.95
CA GLU A 196 -18.05 8.81 -11.53
C GLU A 196 -17.36 7.46 -11.37
N GLU A 197 -17.45 6.57 -12.37
CA GLU A 197 -16.95 5.20 -12.30
C GLU A 197 -15.65 4.99 -13.11
N ILE A 198 -15.20 6.00 -13.90
CA ILE A 198 -13.96 5.95 -14.69
C ILE A 198 -13.03 7.12 -14.32
#